data_352c042e1f441fd6ec1482851bf68fdd
#
_entry.id   352c042e1f441fd6ec1482851bf68fdd
#
_cell.length_a   1.000
_cell.length_b   1.000
_cell.length_c   1.000
_cell.angle_alpha   90.00
_cell.angle_beta   90.00
_cell.angle_gamma   90.00
#
_symmetry.space_group_name_H-M   'P 1'
#
loop_
_entity.id
_entity.type
_entity.pdbx_description
1 polymer ?
#
loop_
_entity_poly.entity_id
_entity_poly.type
_entity_poly.pdbx_seq_one_letter_code
_entity_poly.pdbx_strand_id
1 'polypeptide(L)'
;DNQPSKLIAQGPANDTMIEVTAQPIPPNMAPKEFLGRLLQRQASTAAEPLQFNGLSGYRANLRSTGLPWGNKGPASVAVVYNNGLAYIFLGATRIATQFGAFEPIFVSSVKTFRRLRDNEYAAAEPQRIRLIEAGPDTRIDQLAQKSPNVRYPTEELRLLNDLYPDQEPTPGQKLKVVE
;
A
#
# COMPACT_ATOMS: atom_id res chain seq x y z
N ASP A 1 11.48 -8.23 11.67
CA ASP A 1 10.05 -8.08 12.03
C ASP A 1 9.28 -7.60 10.80
N ASN A 2 8.63 -8.55 10.11
CA ASN A 2 7.71 -8.21 9.03
C ASN A 2 6.45 -7.60 9.64
N GLN A 3 6.45 -6.31 9.87
CA GLN A 3 5.22 -5.57 10.12
C GLN A 3 4.31 -5.75 8.91
N PRO A 4 3.02 -6.07 9.09
CA PRO A 4 2.11 -6.18 7.97
C PRO A 4 2.14 -4.86 7.18
N SER A 5 2.41 -4.95 5.89
CA SER A 5 2.44 -3.78 5.02
C SER A 5 1.10 -3.05 5.12
N LYS A 6 1.13 -1.82 5.58
CA LYS A 6 -0.02 -0.96 5.74
C LYS A 6 0.06 0.16 4.71
N LEU A 7 -0.97 0.28 3.88
CA LEU A 7 -1.11 1.38 2.93
C LEU A 7 -2.27 2.26 3.38
N ILE A 8 -2.06 3.57 3.37
CA ILE A 8 -3.10 4.56 3.69
C ILE A 8 -3.22 5.55 2.54
N ALA A 9 -4.43 5.67 1.99
CA ALA A 9 -4.82 6.73 1.09
C ALA A 9 -5.73 7.72 1.84
N GLN A 10 -5.39 9.00 1.79
CA GLN A 10 -6.16 10.08 2.42
C GLN A 10 -6.74 11.00 1.36
N GLY A 11 -7.96 11.49 1.60
CA GLY A 11 -8.56 12.53 0.79
C GLY A 11 -7.82 13.88 0.95
N PRO A 12 -7.95 14.78 -0.05
CA PRO A 12 -7.21 16.05 -0.05
C PRO A 12 -7.47 16.94 1.18
N ALA A 13 -8.67 16.88 1.74
CA ALA A 13 -9.06 17.64 2.93
C ALA A 13 -8.72 16.91 4.26
N ASN A 14 -8.05 15.76 4.20
CA ASN A 14 -7.77 14.89 5.36
C ASN A 14 -9.04 14.54 6.16
N ASP A 15 -10.16 14.43 5.48
CA ASP A 15 -11.49 14.12 6.03
C ASP A 15 -11.98 12.72 5.68
N THR A 16 -11.33 12.05 4.75
CA THR A 16 -11.61 10.69 4.31
C THR A 16 -10.33 9.87 4.25
N MET A 17 -10.44 8.56 4.48
CA MET A 17 -9.30 7.66 4.33
C MET A 17 -9.74 6.26 3.91
N ILE A 18 -8.83 5.58 3.22
CA ILE A 18 -8.87 4.13 2.99
C ILE A 18 -7.54 3.55 3.47
N GLU A 19 -7.64 2.63 4.39
CA GLU A 19 -6.50 1.84 4.88
C GLU A 19 -6.57 0.44 4.28
N VAL A 20 -5.44 -0.09 3.84
CA VAL A 20 -5.32 -1.46 3.35
C VAL A 20 -4.23 -2.17 4.15
N THR A 21 -4.57 -3.31 4.70
CA THR A 21 -3.62 -4.23 5.34
C THR A 21 -3.73 -5.61 4.72
N ALA A 22 -2.69 -6.42 4.82
CA ALA A 22 -2.69 -7.79 4.35
C ALA A 22 -2.20 -8.74 5.43
N GLN A 23 -2.83 -9.90 5.53
CA GLN A 23 -2.40 -10.96 6.46
C GLN A 23 -2.69 -12.35 5.86
N PRO A 24 -1.97 -13.40 6.33
CA PRO A 24 -2.23 -14.77 5.89
C PRO A 24 -3.68 -15.19 6.16
N ILE A 25 -4.25 -15.94 5.23
CA ILE A 25 -5.58 -16.53 5.42
C ILE A 25 -5.45 -17.73 6.36
N PRO A 26 -6.22 -17.79 7.47
CA PRO A 26 -6.25 -18.99 8.30
C PRO A 26 -6.74 -20.20 7.48
N PRO A 27 -6.22 -21.42 7.75
CA PRO A 27 -6.63 -22.62 7.02
C PRO A 27 -8.15 -22.80 7.01
N ASN A 28 -8.70 -23.17 5.84
CA ASN A 28 -10.12 -23.48 5.61
C ASN A 28 -11.12 -22.37 5.99
N MET A 29 -10.67 -21.11 6.05
CA MET A 29 -11.54 -19.99 6.37
C MET A 29 -12.03 -19.27 5.11
N ALA A 30 -13.35 -19.19 4.93
CA ALA A 30 -13.97 -18.42 3.85
C ALA A 30 -13.92 -16.90 4.13
N PRO A 31 -13.92 -16.03 3.08
CA PRO A 31 -13.88 -14.57 3.26
C PRO A 31 -15.00 -14.02 4.15
N LYS A 32 -16.20 -14.58 4.06
CA LYS A 32 -17.33 -14.20 4.90
C LYS A 32 -17.10 -14.48 6.38
N GLU A 33 -16.55 -15.66 6.68
CA GLU A 33 -16.23 -16.06 8.05
C GLU A 33 -15.09 -15.19 8.62
N PHE A 34 -14.08 -14.92 7.79
CA PHE A 34 -12.97 -14.05 8.15
C PHE A 34 -13.46 -12.64 8.52
N LEU A 35 -14.31 -12.04 7.67
CA LEU A 35 -14.94 -10.75 7.96
C LEU A 35 -15.77 -10.83 9.26
N GLY A 36 -16.54 -11.88 9.45
CA GLY A 36 -17.32 -12.09 10.69
C GLY A 36 -16.44 -12.13 11.93
N ARG A 37 -15.29 -12.80 11.90
CA ARG A 37 -14.34 -12.83 13.01
C ARG A 37 -13.70 -11.45 13.24
N LEU A 38 -13.37 -10.73 12.20
CA LEU A 38 -12.83 -9.37 12.28
C LEU A 38 -13.81 -8.42 12.98
N LEU A 39 -15.12 -8.62 12.75
CA LEU A 39 -16.20 -7.76 13.26
C LEU A 39 -16.88 -8.27 14.54
N GLN A 40 -16.41 -9.34 15.16
CA GLN A 40 -17.09 -10.10 16.24
C GLN A 40 -17.75 -9.29 17.35
N ARG A 41 -17.23 -8.11 17.66
CA ARG A 41 -17.70 -7.28 18.78
C ARG A 41 -18.26 -5.92 18.34
N GLN A 42 -18.46 -5.74 17.05
CA GLN A 42 -18.89 -4.46 16.51
C GLN A 42 -20.25 -4.57 15.83
N ALA A 43 -21.12 -3.59 16.10
CA ALA A 43 -22.39 -3.51 15.41
C ALA A 43 -22.17 -3.19 13.93
N SER A 44 -22.51 -4.12 13.05
CA SER A 44 -22.35 -4.02 11.61
C SER A 44 -23.63 -4.30 10.85
N THR A 45 -23.65 -3.95 9.57
CA THR A 45 -24.66 -4.46 8.62
C THR A 45 -24.42 -5.94 8.32
N ALA A 46 -25.36 -6.57 7.65
CA ALA A 46 -25.13 -7.91 7.08
C ALA A 46 -23.96 -7.89 6.11
N ALA A 47 -23.19 -8.98 6.09
CA ALA A 47 -22.08 -9.12 5.16
C ALA A 47 -22.59 -9.31 3.72
N GLU A 48 -22.15 -8.47 2.80
CA GLU A 48 -22.48 -8.51 1.38
C GLU A 48 -21.33 -9.08 0.56
N PRO A 49 -21.59 -9.95 -0.44
CA PRO A 49 -20.54 -10.49 -1.29
C PRO A 49 -19.95 -9.42 -2.21
N LEU A 50 -18.65 -9.54 -2.46
CA LEU A 50 -17.90 -8.77 -3.45
C LEU A 50 -17.30 -9.72 -4.48
N GLN A 51 -17.54 -9.46 -5.77
CA GLN A 51 -16.92 -10.17 -6.89
C GLN A 51 -16.49 -9.15 -7.95
N PHE A 52 -15.21 -9.12 -8.27
CA PHE A 52 -14.62 -8.22 -9.26
C PHE A 52 -13.22 -8.70 -9.65
N ASN A 53 -12.81 -8.46 -10.88
CA ASN A 53 -11.46 -8.79 -11.40
C ASN A 53 -11.00 -10.23 -11.13
N GLY A 54 -11.94 -11.21 -11.11
CA GLY A 54 -11.65 -12.61 -10.78
C GLY A 54 -11.31 -12.86 -9.30
N LEU A 55 -11.56 -11.87 -8.43
CA LEU A 55 -11.39 -11.97 -6.98
C LEU A 55 -12.75 -12.06 -6.27
N SER A 56 -12.76 -12.71 -5.12
CA SER A 56 -13.93 -12.82 -4.26
C SER A 56 -13.65 -12.27 -2.86
N GLY A 57 -14.66 -11.68 -2.27
CA GLY A 57 -14.58 -11.10 -0.95
C GLY A 57 -15.96 -10.86 -0.34
N TYR A 58 -15.97 -10.19 0.80
CA TYR A 58 -17.17 -9.72 1.49
C TYR A 58 -16.94 -8.35 2.09
N ARG A 59 -17.98 -7.56 2.21
CA ARG A 59 -17.98 -6.25 2.87
C ARG A 59 -19.11 -6.13 3.90
N ALA A 60 -18.93 -5.23 4.86
CA ALA A 60 -19.96 -4.78 5.78
C ALA A 60 -19.67 -3.35 6.23
N ASN A 61 -20.70 -2.63 6.66
CA ASN A 61 -20.54 -1.32 7.28
C ASN A 61 -20.63 -1.45 8.80
N LEU A 62 -19.68 -0.83 9.49
CA LEU A 62 -19.68 -0.64 10.93
C LEU A 62 -20.53 0.58 11.27
N ARG A 63 -21.40 0.49 12.28
CA ARG A 63 -22.19 1.63 12.74
C ARG A 63 -21.36 2.64 13.53
N SER A 64 -20.39 2.16 14.30
CA SER A 64 -19.49 3.00 15.07
C SER A 64 -18.22 2.22 15.41
N THR A 65 -17.08 2.78 15.09
CA THR A 65 -15.75 2.26 15.47
C THR A 65 -14.82 3.41 15.79
N GLY A 66 -13.70 3.12 16.44
CA GLY A 66 -12.63 4.09 16.62
C GLY A 66 -12.03 4.47 15.27
N LEU A 67 -11.87 5.76 15.01
CA LEU A 67 -11.34 6.30 13.77
C LEU A 67 -9.94 6.89 14.00
N PRO A 68 -9.11 6.99 12.95
CA PRO A 68 -7.73 7.49 13.07
C PRO A 68 -7.63 8.93 13.57
N TRP A 69 -8.69 9.70 13.48
CA TRP A 69 -8.75 11.07 13.98
C TRP A 69 -9.11 11.18 15.48
N GLY A 70 -9.19 10.05 16.21
CA GLY A 70 -9.49 10.01 17.63
C GLY A 70 -10.98 10.07 18.00
N ASN A 71 -11.85 10.23 17.02
CA ASN A 71 -13.30 10.17 17.20
C ASN A 71 -13.86 8.75 16.94
N LYS A 72 -15.15 8.56 17.18
CA LYS A 72 -15.89 7.36 16.76
C LYS A 72 -16.86 7.73 15.65
N GLY A 73 -17.04 6.81 14.71
CA GLY A 73 -17.97 7.00 13.61
C GLY A 73 -18.18 5.73 12.77
N PRO A 74 -19.02 5.84 11.73
CA PRO A 74 -19.24 4.75 10.79
C PRO A 74 -18.00 4.49 9.93
N ALA A 75 -17.81 3.23 9.53
CA ALA A 75 -16.75 2.82 8.63
C ALA A 75 -17.23 1.67 7.73
N SER A 76 -16.64 1.56 6.54
CA SER A 76 -16.78 0.39 5.67
C SER A 76 -15.59 -0.53 5.84
N VAL A 77 -15.83 -1.83 5.92
CA VAL A 77 -14.79 -2.86 5.93
C VAL A 77 -15.04 -3.82 4.78
N ALA A 78 -14.00 -4.12 4.01
CA ALA A 78 -14.04 -5.16 3.00
C ALA A 78 -12.85 -6.11 3.18
N VAL A 79 -13.06 -7.39 2.91
CA VAL A 79 -12.04 -8.42 2.89
C VAL A 79 -12.04 -9.07 1.52
N VAL A 80 -10.89 -9.10 0.88
CA VAL A 80 -10.69 -9.70 -0.45
C VAL A 80 -9.54 -10.69 -0.38
N TYR A 81 -9.74 -11.90 -0.89
CA TYR A 81 -8.72 -12.94 -0.91
C TYR A 81 -7.95 -12.92 -2.23
N ASN A 82 -6.62 -12.89 -2.13
CA ASN A 82 -5.74 -13.02 -3.28
C ASN A 82 -4.40 -13.64 -2.87
N ASN A 83 -3.93 -14.64 -3.61
CA ASN A 83 -2.63 -15.30 -3.43
C ASN A 83 -2.32 -15.73 -1.97
N GLY A 84 -3.27 -16.37 -1.29
CA GLY A 84 -3.10 -16.84 0.09
C GLY A 84 -3.16 -15.74 1.15
N LEU A 85 -3.39 -14.49 0.77
CA LEU A 85 -3.54 -13.36 1.67
C LEU A 85 -4.98 -12.83 1.69
N ALA A 86 -5.42 -12.43 2.88
CA ALA A 86 -6.61 -11.62 3.09
C ALA A 86 -6.20 -10.14 3.08
N TYR A 87 -6.65 -9.41 2.08
CA TYR A 87 -6.53 -7.96 2.03
C TYR A 87 -7.74 -7.34 2.71
N ILE A 88 -7.47 -6.56 3.74
CA ILE A 88 -8.50 -5.91 4.57
C ILE A 88 -8.48 -4.42 4.23
N PHE A 89 -9.59 -3.93 3.74
CA PHE A 89 -9.81 -2.52 3.43
C PHE A 89 -10.69 -1.91 4.51
N LEU A 90 -10.28 -0.82 5.10
CA LEU A 90 -11.05 0.01 6.03
C LEU A 90 -11.23 1.40 5.43
N GLY A 91 -12.47 1.79 5.20
CA GLY A 91 -12.81 3.13 4.70
C GLY A 91 -13.60 3.91 5.73
N ALA A 92 -13.20 5.16 5.99
CA ALA A 92 -13.86 6.01 6.97
C ALA A 92 -13.85 7.49 6.57
N THR A 93 -14.79 8.24 7.16
CA THR A 93 -14.85 9.69 7.07
C THR A 93 -14.68 10.30 8.45
N ARG A 94 -13.99 11.45 8.54
CA ARG A 94 -13.82 12.20 9.78
C ARG A 94 -15.15 12.72 10.33
N ILE A 95 -16.05 13.10 9.42
CA ILE A 95 -17.38 13.62 9.72
C ILE A 95 -18.42 12.52 9.40
N ALA A 96 -19.11 12.01 10.40
CA ALA A 96 -20.02 10.87 10.27
C ALA A 96 -21.14 11.09 9.25
N THR A 97 -21.64 12.31 9.09
CA THR A 97 -22.71 12.65 8.12
C THR A 97 -22.27 12.54 6.67
N GLN A 98 -20.97 12.56 6.39
CA GLN A 98 -20.39 12.39 5.04
C GLN A 98 -20.25 10.93 4.64
N PHE A 99 -20.40 10.00 5.56
CA PHE A 99 -20.18 8.57 5.31
C PHE A 99 -21.05 8.01 4.19
N GLY A 100 -22.33 8.40 4.13
CA GLY A 100 -23.24 7.94 3.08
C GLY A 100 -22.81 8.34 1.65
N ALA A 101 -22.21 9.50 1.49
CA ALA A 101 -21.63 9.93 0.21
C ALA A 101 -20.29 9.26 -0.09
N PHE A 102 -19.52 8.92 0.94
CA PHE A 102 -18.21 8.28 0.83
C PHE A 102 -18.30 6.77 0.54
N GLU A 103 -19.27 6.07 1.09
CA GLU A 103 -19.39 4.61 0.98
C GLU A 103 -19.35 4.08 -0.47
N PRO A 104 -20.06 4.66 -1.45
CA PRO A 104 -19.95 4.26 -2.85
C PRO A 104 -18.54 4.45 -3.42
N ILE A 105 -17.83 5.51 -3.00
CA ILE A 105 -16.45 5.79 -3.41
C ILE A 105 -15.51 4.72 -2.85
N PHE A 106 -15.68 4.35 -1.57
CA PHE A 106 -14.94 3.25 -0.96
C PHE A 106 -15.14 1.94 -1.74
N VAL A 107 -16.38 1.57 -2.02
CA VAL A 107 -16.68 0.33 -2.76
C VAL A 107 -16.06 0.35 -4.16
N SER A 108 -16.15 1.47 -4.87
CA SER A 108 -15.52 1.61 -6.20
C SER A 108 -14.00 1.51 -6.11
N SER A 109 -13.38 2.11 -5.10
CA SER A 109 -11.94 2.00 -4.84
C SER A 109 -11.51 0.56 -4.56
N VAL A 110 -12.24 -0.17 -3.71
CA VAL A 110 -11.97 -1.60 -3.45
C VAL A 110 -12.06 -2.41 -4.75
N LYS A 111 -13.02 -2.12 -5.63
CA LYS A 111 -13.18 -2.81 -6.92
C LYS A 111 -12.06 -2.51 -7.93
N THR A 112 -11.23 -1.51 -7.71
CA THR A 112 -10.02 -1.29 -8.53
C THR A 112 -8.88 -2.26 -8.18
N PHE A 113 -8.94 -2.90 -7.02
CA PHE A 113 -7.95 -3.90 -6.62
C PHE A 113 -7.95 -5.08 -7.58
N ARG A 114 -6.79 -5.49 -8.02
CA ARG A 114 -6.59 -6.58 -8.98
C ARG A 114 -5.23 -7.24 -8.81
N ARG A 115 -5.04 -8.34 -9.45
CA ARG A 115 -3.71 -8.92 -9.62
C ARG A 115 -2.86 -8.00 -10.50
N LEU A 116 -1.57 -7.96 -10.22
CA LEU A 116 -0.61 -7.30 -11.11
C LEU A 116 -0.62 -7.99 -12.48
N ARG A 117 -0.43 -7.23 -13.53
CA ARG A 117 -0.15 -7.74 -14.87
C ARG A 117 1.33 -8.10 -14.97
N ASP A 118 1.68 -8.99 -15.91
CA ASP A 118 3.06 -9.47 -16.05
C ASP A 118 4.07 -8.30 -16.26
N ASN A 119 3.69 -7.27 -17.00
CA ASN A 119 4.52 -6.10 -17.21
C ASN A 119 4.63 -5.14 -16.00
N GLU A 120 3.85 -5.37 -14.95
CA GLU A 120 3.86 -4.56 -13.72
C GLU A 120 4.73 -5.20 -12.63
N TYR A 121 5.10 -6.47 -12.76
CA TYR A 121 5.90 -7.17 -11.76
C TYR A 121 7.29 -6.54 -11.59
N ALA A 122 7.93 -6.13 -12.67
CA ALA A 122 9.23 -5.47 -12.61
C ALA A 122 9.20 -4.16 -11.78
N ALA A 123 8.08 -3.42 -11.84
CA ALA A 123 7.90 -2.22 -11.04
C ALA A 123 7.55 -2.49 -9.56
N ALA A 124 7.11 -3.72 -9.25
CA ALA A 124 6.76 -4.16 -7.90
C ALA A 124 7.92 -4.92 -7.20
N GLU A 125 9.01 -5.19 -7.90
CA GLU A 125 10.20 -5.79 -7.29
C GLU A 125 10.83 -4.83 -6.28
N PRO A 126 11.24 -5.35 -5.10
CA PRO A 126 11.88 -4.50 -4.10
C PRO A 126 13.22 -4.01 -4.63
N GLN A 127 13.43 -2.71 -4.61
CA GLN A 127 14.72 -2.13 -4.92
C GLN A 127 15.75 -2.60 -3.89
N ARG A 128 16.95 -2.90 -4.37
CA ARG A 128 18.07 -3.34 -3.53
C ARG A 128 19.21 -2.33 -3.62
N ILE A 129 19.83 -2.08 -2.48
CA ILE A 129 21.06 -1.29 -2.44
C ILE A 129 22.24 -2.25 -2.59
N ARG A 130 23.06 -1.99 -3.60
CA ARG A 130 24.35 -2.66 -3.80
C ARG A 130 25.49 -1.69 -3.56
N LEU A 131 26.56 -2.17 -2.94
CA LEU A 131 27.81 -1.43 -2.83
C LEU A 131 28.70 -1.75 -4.01
N ILE A 132 29.18 -0.71 -4.68
CA ILE A 132 30.19 -0.79 -5.73
C ILE A 132 31.41 0.08 -5.36
N GLU A 133 32.55 -0.14 -5.98
CA GLU A 133 33.73 0.71 -5.86
C GLU A 133 33.84 1.57 -7.11
N ALA A 134 34.03 2.87 -6.92
CA ALA A 134 34.16 3.81 -8.01
C ALA A 134 35.54 3.65 -8.70
N GLY A 135 35.51 3.50 -10.01
CA GLY A 135 36.73 3.58 -10.84
C GLY A 135 37.04 5.03 -11.28
N PRO A 136 38.13 5.23 -12.00
CA PRO A 136 38.54 6.56 -12.47
C PRO A 136 37.49 7.26 -13.35
N ASP A 137 36.73 6.47 -14.11
CA ASP A 137 35.74 6.97 -15.07
C ASP A 137 34.30 6.86 -14.56
N THR A 138 34.12 6.52 -13.28
CA THR A 138 32.79 6.40 -12.70
C THR A 138 32.11 7.76 -12.62
N ARG A 139 30.87 7.86 -13.14
CA ARG A 139 30.04 9.06 -13.11
C ARG A 139 28.67 8.75 -12.56
N ILE A 140 28.17 9.63 -11.68
CA ILE A 140 26.86 9.45 -11.05
C ILE A 140 25.75 9.40 -12.09
N ASP A 141 25.79 10.24 -13.11
CA ASP A 141 24.77 10.26 -14.17
C ASP A 141 24.67 8.93 -14.93
N GLN A 142 25.81 8.27 -15.18
CA GLN A 142 25.84 6.94 -15.83
C GLN A 142 25.29 5.83 -14.93
N LEU A 143 25.59 5.91 -13.63
CA LEU A 143 25.02 4.98 -12.65
C LEU A 143 23.52 5.20 -12.48
N ALA A 144 23.08 6.45 -12.45
CA ALA A 144 21.67 6.82 -12.33
C ALA A 144 20.80 6.33 -13.49
N GLN A 145 21.34 6.28 -14.73
CA GLN A 145 20.64 5.71 -15.89
C GLN A 145 20.27 4.22 -15.73
N LYS A 146 20.97 3.51 -14.86
CA LYS A 146 20.73 2.08 -14.56
C LYS A 146 19.81 1.88 -13.38
N SER A 147 19.45 2.94 -12.65
CA SER A 147 18.56 2.86 -11.48
C SER A 147 17.10 2.74 -11.93
N PRO A 148 16.39 1.71 -11.51
CA PRO A 148 15.01 1.49 -11.95
C PRO A 148 14.04 2.47 -11.26
N ASN A 149 13.06 2.98 -12.02
CA ASN A 149 11.83 3.61 -11.55
C ASN A 149 11.93 4.77 -10.56
N VAL A 150 13.00 5.56 -10.61
CA VAL A 150 13.22 6.71 -9.73
C VAL A 150 12.88 8.00 -10.49
N ARG A 151 12.20 8.95 -9.85
CA ARG A 151 11.77 10.20 -10.50
C ARG A 151 12.94 11.16 -10.76
N TYR A 152 13.92 11.16 -9.85
CA TYR A 152 15.12 12.01 -9.92
C TYR A 152 16.37 11.16 -9.62
N PRO A 153 16.75 10.24 -10.54
CA PRO A 153 17.73 9.20 -10.23
C PRO A 153 19.13 9.75 -9.92
N THR A 154 19.56 10.81 -10.58
CA THR A 154 20.87 11.44 -10.35
C THR A 154 20.94 12.11 -8.98
N GLU A 155 19.94 12.91 -8.63
CA GLU A 155 19.87 13.64 -7.37
C GLU A 155 19.72 12.67 -6.18
N GLU A 156 18.90 11.65 -6.33
CA GLU A 156 18.73 10.63 -5.28
C GLU A 156 20.01 9.81 -5.09
N LEU A 157 20.70 9.44 -6.17
CA LEU A 157 21.96 8.72 -6.07
C LEU A 157 23.07 9.58 -5.42
N ARG A 158 23.11 10.89 -5.72
CA ARG A 158 24.02 11.83 -5.06
C ARG A 158 23.70 11.97 -3.58
N LEU A 159 22.44 12.14 -3.20
CA LEU A 159 22.02 12.19 -1.79
C LEU A 159 22.38 10.91 -1.04
N LEU A 160 22.16 9.74 -1.64
CA LEU A 160 22.45 8.44 -1.03
C LEU A 160 23.93 8.25 -0.71
N ASN A 161 24.82 8.96 -1.44
CA ASN A 161 26.28 8.84 -1.37
C ASN A 161 26.97 10.09 -0.82
N ASP A 162 26.23 11.06 -0.26
CA ASP A 162 26.76 12.33 0.27
C ASP A 162 27.50 13.16 -0.79
N LEU A 163 27.08 13.09 -2.07
CA LEU A 163 27.66 13.79 -3.22
C LEU A 163 26.77 14.93 -3.75
N TYR A 164 25.72 15.27 -3.04
CA TYR A 164 24.81 16.34 -3.43
C TYR A 164 25.47 17.73 -3.19
N PRO A 165 25.24 18.76 -4.03
CA PRO A 165 24.31 18.72 -5.17
C PRO A 165 24.94 18.23 -6.50
N ASP A 166 26.26 18.32 -6.71
CA ASP A 166 26.90 18.16 -8.03
C ASP A 166 28.25 17.43 -7.99
N GLN A 167 28.64 16.88 -6.85
CA GLN A 167 29.89 16.17 -6.70
C GLN A 167 29.92 14.83 -7.45
N GLU A 168 31.10 14.45 -7.90
CA GLU A 168 31.38 13.15 -8.50
C GLU A 168 32.25 12.28 -7.57
N PRO A 169 32.12 10.95 -7.64
CA PRO A 169 32.87 10.05 -6.78
C PRO A 169 34.35 10.06 -7.10
N THR A 170 35.19 9.86 -6.08
CA THR A 170 36.62 9.66 -6.24
C THR A 170 36.94 8.17 -6.49
N PRO A 171 37.97 7.85 -7.26
CA PRO A 171 38.43 6.47 -7.45
C PRO A 171 38.68 5.76 -6.11
N GLY A 172 38.18 4.54 -5.98
CA GLY A 172 38.20 3.75 -4.74
C GLY A 172 37.09 4.04 -3.74
N GLN A 173 36.28 5.08 -3.96
CA GLN A 173 35.15 5.38 -3.09
C GLN A 173 34.08 4.30 -3.21
N LYS A 174 33.55 3.83 -2.05
CA LYS A 174 32.40 2.92 -2.02
C LYS A 174 31.11 3.68 -2.23
N LEU A 175 30.35 3.27 -3.23
CA LEU A 175 29.06 3.87 -3.60
C LEU A 175 27.93 2.90 -3.36
N LYS A 176 26.81 3.42 -2.87
CA LYS A 176 25.52 2.74 -2.82
C LYS A 176 24.80 2.98 -4.14
N VAL A 177 24.44 1.94 -4.85
CA VAL A 177 23.62 2.01 -6.06
C VAL A 177 22.31 1.28 -5.85
N VAL A 178 21.26 1.73 -6.50
CA VAL A 178 19.92 1.12 -6.42
C VAL A 178 19.73 0.26 -7.68
N GLU A 179 19.36 -1.00 -7.45
CA GLU A 179 19.04 -2.00 -8.49
C GLU A 179 17.65 -2.59 -8.32
#